data_9d9eccdc71d439f5aab27559d434e708
#
_entry.id   9d9eccdc71d439f5aab27559d434e708
#
_cell.length_a   1.000
_cell.length_b   1.000
_cell.length_c   1.000
_cell.angle_alpha   90.00
_cell.angle_beta   90.00
_cell.angle_gamma   90.00
#
_symmetry.space_group_name_H-M   'P 1'
#
loop_
_entity.id
_entity.type
_entity.pdbx_description
1 polymer ?
#
loop_
_entity_poly.entity_id
_entity_poly.type
_entity_poly.pdbx_seq_one_letter_code
_entity_poly.pdbx_strand_id
1 'polypeptide(L)'
;MATWSMLSFQDSASASMEQLIFFHDFTMMIITLITVLVGLNMVFICLYKMTNRLLLQEQVVEIIWTVSPVFILLMIALPSLKALYLLDDPFNPSLTIKAVGHQWYWSYEYSDFPQVEFDSYMLPEEDSASVARLLETDNSVVLPTQTQIRVLTTGADVIHSWTVPSLGVKADAVPGRINQMMFSINRSGIFYGQCSEICGSNHSFMPIKIEAVPMKYFINWMYSMN
;
A
#
# COMPACT_ATOMS: atom_id res chain seq x y z
N MET A 1 -7.76 -8.98 -3.74
CA MET A 1 -8.62 -8.90 -2.55
C MET A 1 -8.02 -9.79 -1.47
N ALA A 2 -7.99 -9.32 -0.21
CA ALA A 2 -7.50 -10.13 0.90
C ALA A 2 -8.40 -11.36 1.11
N THR A 3 -7.79 -12.51 1.36
CA THR A 3 -8.48 -13.77 1.69
C THR A 3 -8.21 -14.13 3.15
N TRP A 4 -8.99 -15.07 3.70
CA TRP A 4 -8.79 -15.54 5.05
C TRP A 4 -7.37 -16.09 5.25
N SER A 5 -6.71 -15.68 6.35
CA SER A 5 -5.33 -16.11 6.70
C SER A 5 -4.27 -15.77 5.64
N MET A 6 -4.48 -14.76 4.83
CA MET A 6 -3.51 -14.32 3.82
C MET A 6 -2.29 -13.69 4.50
N LEU A 7 -1.11 -14.31 4.30
CA LEU A 7 0.16 -13.82 4.84
C LEU A 7 1.00 -13.07 3.79
N SER A 8 0.65 -13.17 2.50
CA SER A 8 1.32 -12.51 1.39
C SER A 8 0.63 -11.19 1.02
N PHE A 9 1.30 -10.38 0.21
CA PHE A 9 0.66 -9.24 -0.42
C PHE A 9 -0.42 -9.68 -1.41
N GLN A 10 -1.33 -8.75 -1.71
CA GLN A 10 -2.28 -8.91 -2.81
C GLN A 10 -1.53 -8.87 -4.14
N ASP A 11 -2.09 -9.53 -5.16
CA ASP A 11 -1.54 -9.47 -6.52
C ASP A 11 -1.46 -8.02 -6.99
N SER A 12 -0.30 -7.61 -7.46
CA SER A 12 -0.06 -6.26 -7.94
C SER A 12 -0.99 -5.88 -9.10
N ALA A 13 -1.47 -4.67 -9.06
CA ALA A 13 -2.25 -4.08 -10.14
C ALA A 13 -1.59 -2.80 -10.71
N SER A 14 -0.41 -2.45 -10.20
CA SER A 14 0.42 -1.33 -10.66
C SER A 14 1.88 -1.75 -10.77
N ALA A 15 2.65 -1.05 -11.58
CA ALA A 15 4.10 -1.27 -11.69
C ALA A 15 4.84 -0.95 -10.38
N SER A 16 4.37 0.05 -9.63
CA SER A 16 4.92 0.42 -8.33
C SER A 16 4.76 -0.70 -7.30
N MET A 17 3.57 -1.31 -7.21
CA MET A 17 3.35 -2.44 -6.30
C MET A 17 4.17 -3.67 -6.69
N GLU A 18 4.37 -3.92 -7.97
CA GLU A 18 5.23 -5.01 -8.43
C GLU A 18 6.68 -4.83 -7.95
N GLN A 19 7.22 -3.61 -8.03
CA GLN A 19 8.56 -3.30 -7.51
C GLN A 19 8.64 -3.42 -5.99
N LEU A 20 7.57 -3.05 -5.26
CA LEU A 20 7.50 -3.23 -3.80
C LEU A 20 7.50 -4.72 -3.41
N ILE A 21 6.76 -5.57 -4.12
CA ILE A 21 6.75 -7.02 -3.89
C ILE A 21 8.16 -7.59 -4.13
N PHE A 22 8.78 -7.23 -5.25
CA PHE A 22 10.14 -7.69 -5.56
C PHE A 22 11.16 -7.26 -4.48
N PHE A 23 11.10 -6.01 -4.02
CA PHE A 23 11.96 -5.51 -2.96
C PHE A 23 11.70 -6.23 -1.62
N HIS A 24 10.44 -6.46 -1.27
CA HIS A 24 10.07 -7.22 -0.08
C HIS A 24 10.64 -8.64 -0.12
N ASP A 25 10.46 -9.36 -1.22
CA ASP A 25 10.92 -10.75 -1.34
C ASP A 25 12.44 -10.84 -1.27
N PHE A 26 13.14 -9.90 -1.90
CA PHE A 26 14.60 -9.78 -1.78
C PHE A 26 15.03 -9.56 -0.33
N THR A 27 14.38 -8.64 0.38
CA THR A 27 14.69 -8.36 1.79
C THR A 27 14.36 -9.55 2.69
N MET A 28 13.21 -10.20 2.46
CA MET A 28 12.79 -11.38 3.22
C MET A 28 13.73 -12.56 3.04
N MET A 29 14.30 -12.75 1.86
CA MET A 29 15.33 -13.78 1.64
C MET A 29 16.56 -13.54 2.55
N ILE A 30 17.03 -12.31 2.66
CA ILE A 30 18.15 -11.95 3.52
C ILE A 30 17.80 -12.15 5.00
N ILE A 31 16.65 -11.66 5.44
CA ILE A 31 16.19 -11.76 6.83
C ILE A 31 15.99 -13.24 7.23
N THR A 32 15.41 -14.04 6.34
CA THR A 32 15.23 -15.48 6.58
C THR A 32 16.57 -16.20 6.72
N LEU A 33 17.55 -15.88 5.88
CA LEU A 33 18.90 -16.42 5.99
C LEU A 33 19.52 -16.12 7.36
N ILE A 34 19.44 -14.87 7.81
CA ILE A 34 19.97 -14.42 9.10
C ILE A 34 19.23 -15.15 10.24
N THR A 35 17.90 -15.21 10.19
CA THR A 35 17.06 -15.85 11.20
C THR A 35 17.39 -17.33 11.34
N VAL A 36 17.55 -18.05 10.23
CA VAL A 36 17.91 -19.46 10.21
C VAL A 36 19.32 -19.67 10.81
N LEU A 37 20.28 -18.86 10.41
CA LEU A 37 21.67 -18.95 10.90
C LEU A 37 21.74 -18.71 12.40
N VAL A 38 21.09 -17.66 12.91
CA VAL A 38 21.05 -17.37 14.35
C VAL A 38 20.28 -18.44 15.12
N GLY A 39 19.12 -18.87 14.60
CA GLY A 39 18.30 -19.91 15.20
C GLY A 39 19.05 -21.25 15.33
N LEU A 40 19.72 -21.68 14.28
CA LEU A 40 20.55 -22.89 14.31
C LEU A 40 21.68 -22.80 15.34
N ASN A 41 22.32 -21.63 15.43
CA ASN A 41 23.38 -21.37 16.41
C ASN A 41 22.84 -21.46 17.84
N MET A 42 21.67 -20.86 18.11
CA MET A 42 21.01 -20.95 19.41
C MET A 42 20.65 -22.39 19.78
N VAL A 43 20.06 -23.15 18.85
CA VAL A 43 19.73 -24.56 19.05
C VAL A 43 20.99 -25.37 19.34
N PHE A 44 22.07 -25.14 18.59
CA PHE A 44 23.37 -25.79 18.82
C PHE A 44 23.87 -25.54 20.23
N ILE A 45 23.88 -24.29 20.69
CA ILE A 45 24.34 -23.94 22.06
C ILE A 45 23.47 -24.61 23.13
N CYS A 46 22.16 -24.73 22.90
CA CYS A 46 21.25 -25.39 23.86
C CYS A 46 21.46 -26.92 23.94
N LEU A 47 21.76 -27.57 22.81
CA LEU A 47 21.88 -29.03 22.74
C LEU A 47 23.28 -29.54 23.07
N TYR A 48 24.31 -28.79 22.76
CA TYR A 48 25.70 -29.21 22.95
C TYR A 48 26.28 -28.64 24.24
N LYS A 49 26.93 -29.54 25.03
CA LYS A 49 27.56 -29.19 26.31
C LYS A 49 29.01 -28.68 26.16
N MET A 50 29.46 -28.44 24.92
CA MET A 50 30.81 -27.92 24.68
C MET A 50 30.83 -26.41 24.96
N THR A 51 31.34 -26.03 26.12
CA THR A 51 31.43 -24.63 26.54
C THR A 51 32.92 -24.29 26.83
N ASN A 52 33.35 -23.15 26.29
CA ASN A 52 34.64 -22.57 26.62
C ASN A 52 34.43 -21.39 27.59
N ARG A 53 34.62 -21.60 28.88
CA ARG A 53 34.45 -20.56 29.92
C ARG A 53 35.61 -19.56 29.97
N LEU A 54 36.71 -19.83 29.26
CA LEU A 54 37.90 -18.96 29.24
C LEU A 54 37.91 -17.98 28.07
N LEU A 55 36.95 -18.14 27.18
CA LEU A 55 36.77 -17.21 26.05
C LEU A 55 36.08 -15.94 26.54
N LEU A 56 36.85 -14.89 26.82
CA LEU A 56 36.35 -13.61 27.33
C LEU A 56 36.23 -12.55 26.24
N GLN A 57 37.01 -12.67 25.16
CA GLN A 57 37.03 -11.76 24.03
C GLN A 57 37.57 -12.46 22.78
N GLU A 58 37.03 -12.13 21.60
CA GLU A 58 37.49 -12.63 20.30
C GLU A 58 37.41 -11.51 19.25
N GLN A 59 38.44 -10.70 19.20
CA GLN A 59 38.46 -9.47 18.37
C GLN A 59 38.16 -9.72 16.90
N VAL A 60 38.61 -10.83 16.31
CA VAL A 60 38.37 -11.13 14.88
C VAL A 60 36.89 -11.38 14.62
N VAL A 61 36.23 -12.17 15.47
CA VAL A 61 34.81 -12.48 15.35
C VAL A 61 33.96 -11.23 15.58
N GLU A 62 34.34 -10.39 16.55
CA GLU A 62 33.67 -9.11 16.82
C GLU A 62 33.74 -8.15 15.62
N ILE A 63 34.87 -8.04 14.96
CA ILE A 63 35.00 -7.25 13.71
C ILE A 63 34.13 -7.82 12.60
N ILE A 64 34.09 -9.14 12.42
CA ILE A 64 33.29 -9.78 11.37
C ILE A 64 31.80 -9.48 11.59
N TRP A 65 31.26 -9.69 12.79
CA TRP A 65 29.83 -9.46 13.01
C TRP A 65 29.44 -7.99 13.07
N THR A 66 30.38 -7.08 13.24
CA THR A 66 30.15 -5.63 13.15
C THR A 66 30.17 -5.13 11.71
N VAL A 67 31.12 -5.64 10.89
CA VAL A 67 31.31 -5.17 9.52
C VAL A 67 30.36 -5.84 8.53
N SER A 68 30.03 -7.14 8.71
CA SER A 68 29.16 -7.85 7.77
C SER A 68 27.75 -7.26 7.66
N PRO A 69 27.06 -6.82 8.73
CA PRO A 69 25.77 -6.16 8.63
C PRO A 69 25.81 -4.85 7.82
N VAL A 70 26.92 -4.11 7.88
CA VAL A 70 27.09 -2.88 7.09
C VAL A 70 26.98 -3.18 5.59
N PHE A 71 27.67 -4.21 5.10
CA PHE A 71 27.57 -4.63 3.71
C PHE A 71 26.16 -5.10 3.33
N ILE A 72 25.50 -5.85 4.21
CA ILE A 72 24.11 -6.30 3.99
C ILE A 72 23.16 -5.10 3.89
N LEU A 73 23.30 -4.13 4.77
CA LEU A 73 22.49 -2.90 4.74
C LEU A 73 22.73 -2.09 3.46
N LEU A 74 23.97 -1.98 2.99
CA LEU A 74 24.27 -1.32 1.71
C LEU A 74 23.65 -2.05 0.52
N MET A 75 23.64 -3.39 0.52
CA MET A 75 22.96 -4.19 -0.51
C MET A 75 21.44 -3.97 -0.52
N ILE A 76 20.81 -3.78 0.64
CA ILE A 76 19.38 -3.51 0.77
C ILE A 76 19.07 -2.05 0.39
N ALA A 77 19.94 -1.12 0.71
CA ALA A 77 19.72 0.31 0.47
C ALA A 77 19.57 0.66 -1.01
N LEU A 78 20.33 0.04 -1.89
CA LEU A 78 20.28 0.33 -3.34
C LEU A 78 18.90 0.06 -3.97
N PRO A 79 18.30 -1.14 -3.85
CA PRO A 79 16.97 -1.38 -4.36
C PRO A 79 15.87 -0.61 -3.60
N SER A 80 16.07 -0.32 -2.31
CA SER A 80 15.15 0.52 -1.53
C SER A 80 15.09 1.94 -2.08
N LEU A 81 16.22 2.57 -2.36
CA LEU A 81 16.27 3.90 -2.96
C LEU A 81 15.65 3.91 -4.36
N LYS A 82 15.90 2.88 -5.16
CA LYS A 82 15.26 2.74 -6.48
C LYS A 82 13.75 2.70 -6.36
N ALA A 83 13.20 1.91 -5.44
CA ALA A 83 11.76 1.84 -5.21
C ALA A 83 11.20 3.19 -4.74
N LEU A 84 11.90 3.89 -3.84
CA LEU A 84 11.51 5.21 -3.37
C LEU A 84 11.41 6.23 -4.52
N TYR A 85 12.43 6.32 -5.37
CA TYR A 85 12.39 7.23 -6.52
C TYR A 85 11.31 6.91 -7.53
N LEU A 86 10.99 5.63 -7.76
CA LEU A 86 9.91 5.22 -8.64
C LEU A 86 8.52 5.59 -8.11
N LEU A 87 8.35 5.67 -6.79
CA LEU A 87 7.10 6.10 -6.16
C LEU A 87 6.92 7.64 -6.21
N ASP A 88 8.02 8.38 -6.14
CA ASP A 88 8.01 9.85 -6.09
C ASP A 88 8.09 10.51 -7.48
N ASP A 89 8.31 9.73 -8.55
CA ASP A 89 8.53 10.31 -9.88
C ASP A 89 7.27 11.02 -10.40
N PRO A 90 7.31 12.34 -10.64
CA PRO A 90 6.16 13.11 -11.10
C PRO A 90 5.96 12.90 -12.60
N PHE A 91 5.34 11.78 -12.99
CA PHE A 91 4.89 11.58 -14.36
C PHE A 91 3.80 12.60 -14.70
N ASN A 92 3.67 12.93 -15.98
CA ASN A 92 2.61 13.83 -16.45
C ASN A 92 1.24 13.14 -16.30
N PRO A 93 0.38 13.52 -15.32
CA PRO A 93 -0.90 12.84 -15.12
C PRO A 93 -1.87 13.18 -16.24
N SER A 94 -2.60 12.18 -16.70
CA SER A 94 -3.68 12.33 -17.68
C SER A 94 -5.05 12.53 -17.03
N LEU A 95 -5.18 12.15 -15.75
CA LEU A 95 -6.40 12.30 -14.95
C LEU A 95 -6.02 12.70 -13.53
N THR A 96 -6.73 13.69 -12.98
CA THR A 96 -6.55 14.09 -11.58
C THR A 96 -7.86 13.92 -10.83
N ILE A 97 -7.78 13.24 -9.67
CA ILE A 97 -8.89 13.04 -8.75
C ILE A 97 -8.48 13.58 -7.38
N LYS A 98 -9.41 14.23 -6.71
CA LYS A 98 -9.26 14.65 -5.32
C LYS A 98 -10.10 13.74 -4.44
N ALA A 99 -9.49 13.18 -3.41
CA ALA A 99 -10.14 12.39 -2.38
C ALA A 99 -10.09 13.16 -1.06
N VAL A 100 -11.26 13.46 -0.49
CA VAL A 100 -11.40 14.17 0.78
C VAL A 100 -11.93 13.20 1.82
N GLY A 101 -11.18 13.04 2.93
CA GLY A 101 -11.58 12.19 4.05
C GLY A 101 -12.49 12.95 5.01
N HIS A 102 -13.58 12.30 5.40
CA HIS A 102 -14.56 12.78 6.40
C HIS A 102 -14.79 11.72 7.48
N GLN A 103 -15.39 12.08 8.57
CA GLN A 103 -15.86 11.16 9.61
C GLN A 103 -17.29 10.71 9.28
N TRP A 104 -17.57 9.53 8.71
CA TRP A 104 -16.66 8.46 8.26
C TRP A 104 -17.05 8.02 6.85
N TYR A 105 -16.61 8.75 5.85
CA TYR A 105 -16.83 8.48 4.44
C TYR A 105 -15.76 9.21 3.61
N TRP A 106 -15.71 8.91 2.32
CA TRP A 106 -14.86 9.62 1.36
C TRP A 106 -15.72 10.43 0.38
N SER A 107 -15.30 11.64 0.04
CA SER A 107 -15.82 12.37 -1.12
C SER A 107 -14.77 12.45 -2.21
N TYR A 108 -15.22 12.37 -3.45
CA TYR A 108 -14.36 12.35 -4.62
C TYR A 108 -14.77 13.45 -5.61
N GLU A 109 -13.76 14.20 -6.08
CA GLU A 109 -13.91 15.23 -7.10
C GLU A 109 -13.00 14.87 -8.28
N TYR A 110 -13.54 14.85 -9.49
CA TYR A 110 -12.74 14.67 -10.71
C TYR A 110 -12.32 16.04 -11.22
N SER A 111 -11.09 16.48 -10.94
CA SER A 111 -10.62 17.84 -11.20
C SER A 111 -10.70 18.26 -12.69
N ASP A 112 -10.57 17.28 -13.59
CA ASP A 112 -10.70 17.52 -15.05
C ASP A 112 -12.16 17.59 -15.51
N PHE A 113 -13.12 17.23 -14.66
CA PHE A 113 -14.55 17.18 -14.92
C PHE A 113 -15.33 17.73 -13.70
N PRO A 114 -15.42 19.06 -13.57
CA PRO A 114 -15.94 19.71 -12.35
C PRO A 114 -17.38 19.37 -11.97
N GLN A 115 -18.12 18.72 -12.86
CA GLN A 115 -19.51 18.30 -12.62
C GLN A 115 -19.59 16.92 -11.94
N VAL A 116 -18.48 16.19 -11.87
CA VAL A 116 -18.43 14.84 -11.29
C VAL A 116 -17.85 14.92 -9.89
N GLU A 117 -18.75 15.03 -8.94
CA GLU A 117 -18.47 14.99 -7.50
C GLU A 117 -19.49 14.07 -6.83
N PHE A 118 -19.02 13.21 -5.93
CA PHE A 118 -19.90 12.31 -5.17
C PHE A 118 -19.27 11.85 -3.85
N ASP A 119 -20.14 11.46 -2.93
CA ASP A 119 -19.76 10.81 -1.69
C ASP A 119 -19.79 9.29 -1.85
N SER A 120 -18.96 8.62 -1.07
CA SER A 120 -18.81 7.17 -1.03
C SER A 120 -18.91 6.68 0.40
N TYR A 121 -20.05 6.06 0.73
CA TYR A 121 -20.35 5.48 2.03
C TYR A 121 -20.26 3.96 1.98
N MET A 122 -19.85 3.37 3.09
CA MET A 122 -19.91 1.92 3.24
C MET A 122 -21.35 1.42 3.20
N LEU A 123 -21.62 0.38 2.43
CA LEU A 123 -22.92 -0.28 2.44
C LEU A 123 -23.10 -1.11 3.72
N PRO A 124 -24.30 -1.08 4.35
CA PRO A 124 -24.64 -1.99 5.43
C PRO A 124 -24.53 -3.46 5.00
N GLU A 125 -24.26 -4.34 5.94
CA GLU A 125 -24.07 -5.78 5.66
C GLU A 125 -25.30 -6.44 5.05
N GLU A 126 -26.49 -5.94 5.37
CA GLU A 126 -27.79 -6.42 4.87
C GLU A 126 -27.99 -6.13 3.38
N ASP A 127 -27.45 -5.01 2.89
CA ASP A 127 -27.54 -4.59 1.49
C ASP A 127 -26.37 -5.09 0.64
N SER A 128 -25.32 -5.56 1.29
CA SER A 128 -24.15 -6.12 0.61
C SER A 128 -24.40 -7.59 0.27
N ALA A 129 -25.13 -7.87 -0.83
CA ALA A 129 -25.15 -9.21 -1.44
C ALA A 129 -23.78 -9.68 -1.90
N SER A 130 -22.70 -9.08 -1.41
CA SER A 130 -21.40 -9.02 -2.04
C SER A 130 -20.38 -9.94 -1.41
N VAL A 131 -19.43 -10.25 -2.24
CA VAL A 131 -18.23 -11.04 -1.98
C VAL A 131 -17.27 -10.35 -0.96
N ALA A 132 -17.42 -9.06 -0.72
CA ALA A 132 -16.46 -8.24 0.04
C ALA A 132 -17.11 -7.57 1.27
N ARG A 133 -17.31 -8.36 2.33
CA ARG A 133 -17.84 -7.86 3.61
C ARG A 133 -17.09 -6.63 4.12
N LEU A 134 -17.82 -5.57 4.50
CA LEU A 134 -17.31 -4.29 5.02
C LEU A 134 -16.39 -3.49 4.06
N LEU A 135 -16.34 -3.85 2.79
CA LEU A 135 -15.53 -3.16 1.78
C LEU A 135 -16.38 -2.58 0.65
N GLU A 136 -17.67 -2.93 0.58
CA GLU A 136 -18.58 -2.41 -0.43
C GLU A 136 -19.01 -0.97 -0.12
N THR A 137 -19.12 -0.17 -1.18
CA THR A 137 -19.58 1.21 -1.13
C THR A 137 -20.76 1.42 -2.07
N ASP A 138 -21.61 2.40 -1.76
CA ASP A 138 -22.70 2.86 -2.61
C ASP A 138 -22.18 3.40 -3.95
N ASN A 139 -21.12 4.20 -3.92
CA ASN A 139 -20.47 4.74 -5.10
C ASN A 139 -19.00 4.28 -5.16
N SER A 140 -18.56 3.81 -6.32
CA SER A 140 -17.16 3.44 -6.58
C SER A 140 -16.43 4.53 -7.36
N VAL A 141 -15.13 4.64 -7.13
CA VAL A 141 -14.25 5.51 -7.91
C VAL A 141 -13.92 4.80 -9.22
N VAL A 142 -14.45 5.28 -10.34
CA VAL A 142 -14.19 4.67 -11.65
C VAL A 142 -12.94 5.28 -12.26
N LEU A 143 -11.97 4.42 -12.62
CA LEU A 143 -10.67 4.83 -13.14
C LEU A 143 -10.34 4.12 -14.46
N PRO A 144 -9.70 4.81 -15.42
CA PRO A 144 -9.24 4.17 -16.64
C PRO A 144 -8.00 3.32 -16.39
N THR A 145 -7.92 2.16 -17.01
CA THR A 145 -6.69 1.33 -17.02
C THR A 145 -5.64 1.93 -17.97
N GLN A 146 -4.35 1.58 -17.70
CA GLN A 146 -3.19 1.98 -18.54
C GLN A 146 -3.03 3.49 -18.71
N THR A 147 -3.51 4.26 -17.74
CA THR A 147 -3.46 5.72 -17.76
C THR A 147 -2.78 6.20 -16.49
N GLN A 148 -1.98 7.26 -16.58
CA GLN A 148 -1.35 7.89 -15.42
C GLN A 148 -2.38 8.72 -14.65
N ILE A 149 -2.65 8.34 -13.42
CA ILE A 149 -3.65 8.93 -12.54
C ILE A 149 -2.92 9.60 -11.38
N ARG A 150 -3.31 10.84 -11.11
CA ARG A 150 -2.92 11.57 -9.92
C ARG A 150 -4.09 11.60 -8.94
N VAL A 151 -3.87 11.16 -7.72
CA VAL A 151 -4.82 11.33 -6.62
C VAL A 151 -4.27 12.35 -5.64
N LEU A 152 -5.06 13.39 -5.39
CA LEU A 152 -4.82 14.41 -4.37
C LEU A 152 -5.62 14.04 -3.15
N THR A 153 -5.01 14.02 -1.96
CA THR A 153 -5.68 13.67 -0.71
C THR A 153 -5.65 14.80 0.29
N THR A 154 -6.78 15.04 0.94
CA THR A 154 -6.90 15.98 2.06
C THR A 154 -7.98 15.52 3.05
N GLY A 155 -7.94 16.01 4.27
CA GLY A 155 -9.00 15.79 5.27
C GLY A 155 -9.86 17.02 5.44
N ALA A 156 -11.16 16.83 5.67
CA ALA A 156 -12.08 17.92 5.96
C ALA A 156 -12.14 18.22 7.47
N ASP A 157 -11.92 17.22 8.31
CA ASP A 157 -12.11 17.26 9.76
C ASP A 157 -10.87 16.81 10.54
N VAL A 158 -10.58 15.51 10.52
CA VAL A 158 -9.41 14.89 11.17
C VAL A 158 -8.46 14.31 10.13
N ILE A 159 -7.35 13.72 10.57
CA ILE A 159 -6.43 13.03 9.68
C ILE A 159 -7.04 11.68 9.29
N HIS A 160 -7.03 11.38 8.00
CA HIS A 160 -7.34 10.09 7.39
C HIS A 160 -6.16 9.63 6.54
N SER A 161 -6.23 8.44 5.97
CA SER A 161 -5.23 7.99 4.98
C SER A 161 -5.89 7.15 3.90
N TRP A 162 -5.76 7.59 2.65
CA TRP A 162 -6.28 6.91 1.49
C TRP A 162 -5.28 5.86 1.02
N THR A 163 -5.71 4.58 0.98
CA THR A 163 -4.81 3.45 0.74
C THR A 163 -5.49 2.38 -0.10
N VAL A 164 -4.79 1.90 -1.12
CA VAL A 164 -5.22 0.73 -1.92
C VAL A 164 -4.06 -0.25 -2.03
N PRO A 165 -4.06 -1.33 -1.25
CA PRO A 165 -2.93 -2.26 -1.13
C PRO A 165 -2.49 -2.89 -2.45
N SER A 166 -3.43 -3.29 -3.32
CA SER A 166 -3.12 -3.92 -4.62
C SER A 166 -2.45 -2.96 -5.61
N LEU A 167 -2.60 -1.66 -5.42
CA LEU A 167 -1.94 -0.61 -6.20
C LEU A 167 -0.62 -0.16 -5.56
N GLY A 168 -0.37 -0.54 -4.29
CA GLY A 168 0.83 -0.15 -3.55
C GLY A 168 0.89 1.34 -3.24
N VAL A 169 -0.27 1.99 -3.07
CA VAL A 169 -0.38 3.42 -2.82
C VAL A 169 -0.99 3.73 -1.47
N LYS A 170 -0.42 4.71 -0.79
CA LYS A 170 -0.90 5.26 0.46
C LYS A 170 -0.51 6.72 0.57
N ALA A 171 -1.47 7.59 0.88
CA ALA A 171 -1.21 8.97 1.23
C ALA A 171 -2.15 9.45 2.34
N ASP A 172 -1.59 10.16 3.30
CA ASP A 172 -2.36 10.73 4.38
C ASP A 172 -3.20 11.91 3.88
N ALA A 173 -4.43 11.96 4.35
CA ALA A 173 -5.39 13.02 4.08
C ALA A 173 -5.45 13.95 5.29
N VAL A 174 -4.57 14.97 5.29
CA VAL A 174 -4.38 15.89 6.43
C VAL A 174 -5.17 17.18 6.19
N PRO A 175 -5.97 17.66 7.16
CA PRO A 175 -6.65 18.95 7.06
C PRO A 175 -5.66 20.11 6.80
N GLY A 176 -5.99 20.96 5.84
CA GLY A 176 -5.17 22.12 5.47
C GLY A 176 -3.91 21.78 4.64
N ARG A 177 -3.70 20.51 4.28
CA ARG A 177 -2.60 20.05 3.43
C ARG A 177 -3.14 19.19 2.29
N ILE A 178 -2.54 19.30 1.11
CA ILE A 178 -2.83 18.43 -0.03
C ILE A 178 -1.61 17.55 -0.27
N ASN A 179 -1.77 16.26 -0.08
CA ASN A 179 -0.81 15.26 -0.48
C ASN A 179 -1.16 14.73 -1.87
N GLN A 180 -0.17 14.22 -2.58
CA GLN A 180 -0.39 13.61 -3.91
C GLN A 180 0.27 12.25 -4.00
N MET A 181 -0.32 11.39 -4.81
CA MET A 181 0.26 10.14 -5.24
C MET A 181 -0.07 9.90 -6.71
N MET A 182 0.78 9.15 -7.39
CA MET A 182 0.61 8.82 -8.79
C MET A 182 0.74 7.33 -9.01
N PHE A 183 -0.11 6.79 -9.88
CA PHE A 183 -0.06 5.39 -10.27
C PHE A 183 -0.75 5.16 -11.61
N SER A 184 -0.51 4.00 -12.18
CA SER A 184 -1.22 3.49 -13.35
C SER A 184 -1.75 2.10 -13.04
N ILE A 185 -3.00 1.81 -13.42
CA ILE A 185 -3.64 0.52 -13.18
C ILE A 185 -3.44 -0.37 -14.40
N ASN A 186 -2.76 -1.51 -14.23
CA ASN A 186 -2.36 -2.38 -15.35
C ASN A 186 -3.49 -3.29 -15.86
N ARG A 187 -4.50 -3.58 -15.03
CA ARG A 187 -5.59 -4.51 -15.33
C ARG A 187 -6.94 -3.99 -14.84
N SER A 188 -7.99 -4.33 -15.57
CA SER A 188 -9.37 -4.04 -15.15
C SER A 188 -9.77 -4.91 -13.97
N GLY A 189 -10.68 -4.39 -13.14
CA GLY A 189 -11.21 -5.08 -11.98
C GLY A 189 -11.63 -4.14 -10.87
N ILE A 190 -12.10 -4.71 -9.76
CA ILE A 190 -12.46 -3.98 -8.56
C ILE A 190 -11.30 -4.09 -7.55
N PHE A 191 -10.88 -2.96 -7.02
CA PHE A 191 -9.82 -2.87 -6.03
C PHE A 191 -10.34 -2.21 -4.77
N TYR A 192 -10.04 -2.80 -3.63
CA TYR A 192 -10.50 -2.34 -2.33
C TYR A 192 -9.36 -1.76 -1.52
N GLY A 193 -9.69 -0.73 -0.77
CA GLY A 193 -8.83 -0.11 0.21
C GLY A 193 -9.60 0.21 1.48
N GLN A 194 -8.89 0.65 2.50
CA GLN A 194 -9.46 1.08 3.77
C GLN A 194 -8.72 2.30 4.28
N CYS A 195 -9.39 3.13 5.09
CA CYS A 195 -8.74 4.20 5.80
C CYS A 195 -7.59 3.63 6.65
N SER A 196 -6.41 4.22 6.53
CA SER A 196 -5.17 3.71 7.12
C SER A 196 -4.49 4.71 8.08
N GLU A 197 -5.27 5.67 8.60
CA GLU A 197 -4.92 6.55 9.72
C GLU A 197 -6.10 6.67 10.66
N ILE A 198 -5.87 6.52 11.97
CA ILE A 198 -6.92 6.48 12.98
C ILE A 198 -7.69 7.81 13.04
N CYS A 199 -9.00 7.75 12.78
CA CYS A 199 -9.86 8.93 12.60
C CYS A 199 -11.11 8.94 13.51
N GLY A 200 -11.24 7.99 14.43
CA GLY A 200 -12.35 7.93 15.39
C GLY A 200 -13.03 6.56 15.46
N SER A 201 -14.27 6.51 15.97
CA SER A 201 -14.97 5.25 16.27
C SER A 201 -15.26 4.39 15.05
N ASN A 202 -15.61 5.00 13.92
CA ASN A 202 -15.92 4.28 12.68
C ASN A 202 -14.75 4.24 11.69
N HIS A 203 -13.51 4.33 12.19
CA HIS A 203 -12.29 4.27 11.37
C HIS A 203 -12.25 3.05 10.43
N SER A 204 -12.74 1.89 10.86
CA SER A 204 -12.76 0.66 10.07
C SER A 204 -13.95 0.57 9.09
N PHE A 205 -14.86 1.54 9.12
CA PHE A 205 -16.12 1.53 8.38
C PHE A 205 -16.21 2.63 7.32
N MET A 206 -15.08 3.02 6.74
CA MET A 206 -14.97 3.94 5.62
C MET A 206 -14.04 3.36 4.53
N PRO A 207 -14.52 2.34 3.81
CA PRO A 207 -13.74 1.66 2.77
C PRO A 207 -13.55 2.54 1.53
N ILE A 208 -12.61 2.11 0.69
CA ILE A 208 -12.31 2.69 -0.62
C ILE A 208 -12.58 1.60 -1.66
N LYS A 209 -13.40 1.90 -2.65
CA LYS A 209 -13.69 0.99 -3.77
C LYS A 209 -13.35 1.66 -5.09
N ILE A 210 -12.45 1.04 -5.83
CA ILE A 210 -12.04 1.48 -7.17
C ILE A 210 -12.55 0.46 -8.19
N GLU A 211 -13.18 0.97 -9.23
CA GLU A 211 -13.54 0.20 -10.41
C GLU A 211 -12.65 0.61 -11.58
N ALA A 212 -11.67 -0.23 -11.91
CA ALA A 212 -10.77 0.00 -13.02
C ALA A 212 -11.35 -0.57 -14.32
N VAL A 213 -11.58 0.30 -15.29
CA VAL A 213 -12.21 -0.03 -16.57
C VAL A 213 -11.36 0.42 -17.75
N PRO A 214 -11.49 -0.21 -18.93
CA PRO A 214 -10.89 0.32 -20.15
C PRO A 214 -11.38 1.72 -20.46
N MET A 215 -10.54 2.56 -21.09
CA MET A 215 -10.81 3.97 -21.40
C MET A 215 -12.19 4.21 -22.06
N LYS A 216 -12.62 3.32 -22.94
CA LYS A 216 -13.92 3.43 -23.61
C LYS A 216 -15.09 3.42 -22.61
N TYR A 217 -15.04 2.55 -21.60
CA TYR A 217 -16.09 2.45 -20.58
C TYR A 217 -16.00 3.60 -19.58
N PHE A 218 -14.80 4.06 -19.28
CA PHE A 218 -14.60 5.26 -18.47
C PHE A 218 -15.25 6.48 -19.10
N ILE A 219 -15.05 6.73 -20.40
CA ILE A 219 -15.66 7.83 -21.12
C ILE A 219 -17.20 7.72 -21.12
N ASN A 220 -17.74 6.53 -21.34
CA ASN A 220 -19.19 6.31 -21.28
C ASN A 220 -19.75 6.59 -19.89
N TRP A 221 -19.06 6.17 -18.84
CA TRP A 221 -19.44 6.45 -17.46
C TRP A 221 -19.42 7.96 -17.18
N MET A 222 -18.39 8.68 -17.62
CA MET A 222 -18.32 10.13 -17.48
C MET A 222 -19.51 10.85 -18.15
N TYR A 223 -19.96 10.38 -19.31
CA TYR A 223 -21.16 10.93 -19.95
C TYR A 223 -22.44 10.62 -19.18
N SER A 224 -22.51 9.53 -18.44
CA SER A 224 -23.69 9.19 -17.63
C SER A 224 -23.77 9.96 -16.32
N MET A 225 -22.66 10.54 -15.87
CA MET A 225 -22.59 11.35 -14.65
C MET A 225 -22.88 12.85 -14.92
N ASN A 226 -22.85 13.29 -16.18
CA ASN A 226 -23.24 14.62 -16.64
C ASN A 226 -24.73 14.63 -16.99
#